data_88720ec91c64a363b5969bad3d292306
#
_entry.id   88720ec91c64a363b5969bad3d292306
#
_cell.length_a   1.000
_cell.length_b   1.000
_cell.length_c   1.000
_cell.angle_alpha   90.00
_cell.angle_beta   90.00
_cell.angle_gamma   90.00
#
_symmetry.space_group_name_H-M   'P 1'
#
loop_
_entity.id
_entity.type
_entity.pdbx_description
1 polymer ?
#
loop_
_entity_poly.entity_id
_entity_poly.type
_entity_poly.pdbx_seq_one_letter_code
_entity_poly.pdbx_strand_id
1 'polypeptide(L)'
;MISALEERGFIKRLAHKARALEVVKLPETASANDIYNSFSPSVIKGGLDEEIKISDEMEVPVLGKIAAGTPVEAIQNEVSRIPLPSNIEKNGEFFGLKVQGDSMIEAGINDGDTVIVKKADTAENGKIVVALIDDHEAMLKRIRRKGKTVALESANRNYETKIFGPDRVKVQGILVSLYLSLIHI
;
A
#
# COMPACT_ATOMS: atom_id res chain seq x y z
N MET A 1 10.09 15.68 -42.05
CA MET A 1 9.96 14.23 -42.32
C MET A 1 8.59 13.85 -42.91
N ILE A 2 7.47 14.29 -42.35
CA ILE A 2 6.09 14.01 -42.86
C ILE A 2 5.90 14.60 -44.28
N SER A 3 6.34 15.82 -44.55
CA SER A 3 6.22 16.48 -45.86
C SER A 3 6.94 15.73 -46.97
N ALA A 4 8.11 15.14 -46.69
CA ALA A 4 8.85 14.34 -47.67
C ALA A 4 8.16 13.00 -48.04
N LEU A 5 7.37 12.45 -47.14
CA LEU A 5 6.57 11.24 -47.40
C LEU A 5 5.29 11.59 -48.20
N GLU A 6 4.74 12.77 -48.01
CA GLU A 6 3.61 13.29 -48.75
C GLU A 6 4.00 13.62 -50.22
N GLU A 7 5.16 14.29 -50.45
CA GLU A 7 5.72 14.54 -51.78
C GLU A 7 6.02 13.27 -52.55
N ARG A 8 6.47 12.22 -51.87
CA ARG A 8 6.74 10.91 -52.49
C ARG A 8 5.48 10.04 -52.65
N GLY A 9 4.31 10.53 -52.24
CA GLY A 9 3.04 9.85 -52.39
C GLY A 9 2.79 8.66 -51.47
N PHE A 10 3.56 8.52 -50.38
CA PHE A 10 3.36 7.46 -49.41
C PHE A 10 2.22 7.75 -48.42
N ILE A 11 1.99 9.03 -48.14
CA ILE A 11 0.91 9.48 -47.27
C ILE A 11 0.16 10.66 -47.87
N LYS A 12 -1.08 10.85 -47.46
CA LYS A 12 -1.93 11.99 -47.85
C LYS A 12 -2.61 12.58 -46.61
N ARG A 13 -2.64 13.90 -46.54
CA ARG A 13 -3.41 14.59 -45.48
C ARG A 13 -4.88 14.64 -45.87
N LEU A 14 -5.74 14.26 -44.93
CA LEU A 14 -7.18 14.36 -45.10
C LEU A 14 -7.63 15.81 -44.83
N ALA A 15 -8.33 16.41 -45.82
CA ALA A 15 -8.91 17.74 -45.67
C ALA A 15 -9.99 17.71 -44.56
N HIS A 16 -10.05 18.81 -43.78
CA HIS A 16 -11.04 19.00 -42.71
C HIS A 16 -10.88 18.12 -41.44
N LYS A 17 -9.80 17.35 -41.31
CA LYS A 17 -9.50 16.62 -40.09
C LYS A 17 -8.11 16.98 -39.60
N ALA A 18 -8.04 17.66 -38.46
CA ALA A 18 -6.77 18.01 -37.84
C ALA A 18 -5.96 16.74 -37.50
N ARG A 19 -4.70 16.67 -38.01
CA ARG A 19 -3.76 15.56 -37.78
C ARG A 19 -4.12 14.19 -38.37
N ALA A 20 -5.09 14.08 -39.28
CA ALA A 20 -5.39 12.82 -39.96
C ALA A 20 -4.49 12.63 -41.17
N LEU A 21 -3.76 11.52 -41.20
CA LEU A 21 -2.91 11.08 -42.31
C LEU A 21 -3.43 9.73 -42.83
N GLU A 22 -3.51 9.60 -44.13
CA GLU A 22 -3.84 8.34 -44.83
C GLU A 22 -2.58 7.79 -45.49
N VAL A 23 -2.30 6.50 -45.29
CA VAL A 23 -1.18 5.80 -45.94
C VAL A 23 -1.68 5.37 -47.33
N VAL A 24 -1.06 5.92 -48.36
CA VAL A 24 -1.46 5.67 -49.77
C VAL A 24 -0.62 4.57 -50.42
N LYS A 25 0.68 4.49 -50.06
CA LYS A 25 1.59 3.45 -50.56
C LYS A 25 2.41 2.89 -49.44
N LEU A 26 2.57 1.57 -49.45
CA LEU A 26 3.53 0.85 -48.63
C LEU A 26 4.85 0.69 -49.39
N PRO A 27 6.03 0.64 -48.70
CA PRO A 27 7.29 0.33 -49.35
C PRO A 27 7.25 -1.08 -49.97
N GLU A 28 7.84 -1.23 -51.15
CA GLU A 28 7.82 -2.48 -51.92
C GLU A 28 8.46 -3.68 -51.20
N THR A 29 9.23 -3.43 -50.16
CA THR A 29 9.84 -4.46 -49.31
C THR A 29 8.87 -4.98 -48.20
N ALA A 30 7.71 -4.35 -48.02
CA ALA A 30 6.73 -4.81 -47.05
C ALA A 30 5.64 -5.62 -47.81
N SER A 31 5.79 -6.93 -47.80
CA SER A 31 4.72 -7.81 -48.30
C SER A 31 3.49 -7.60 -47.41
N ALA A 32 2.31 -7.46 -48.05
CA ALA A 32 1.05 -7.28 -47.33
C ALA A 32 0.82 -8.39 -46.25
N ASN A 33 1.34 -9.59 -46.51
CA ASN A 33 1.25 -10.73 -45.59
C ASN A 33 2.14 -10.56 -44.33
N ASP A 34 3.30 -9.86 -44.41
CA ASP A 34 4.16 -9.69 -43.27
C ASP A 34 3.62 -8.64 -42.30
N ILE A 35 2.85 -7.67 -42.80
CA ILE A 35 2.23 -6.64 -41.97
C ILE A 35 1.02 -7.19 -41.22
N TYR A 36 0.24 -8.09 -41.84
CA TYR A 36 -0.90 -8.72 -41.19
C TYR A 36 -0.50 -9.80 -40.17
N ASN A 37 0.68 -10.44 -40.36
CA ASN A 37 1.17 -11.42 -39.38
C ASN A 37 1.92 -10.84 -38.18
N SER A 38 2.42 -9.58 -38.28
CA SER A 38 3.14 -8.95 -37.17
C SER A 38 2.26 -8.18 -36.18
N PHE A 39 1.03 -7.88 -36.55
CA PHE A 39 0.05 -7.24 -35.70
C PHE A 39 -1.25 -8.06 -35.67
N SER A 40 -1.26 -9.08 -34.82
CA SER A 40 -2.49 -9.72 -34.38
C SER A 40 -2.96 -8.97 -33.12
N PRO A 41 -3.90 -8.03 -33.20
CA PRO A 41 -4.52 -7.50 -32.02
C PRO A 41 -5.26 -8.68 -31.37
N SER A 42 -4.74 -9.22 -30.27
CA SER A 42 -5.52 -10.06 -29.42
C SER A 42 -6.61 -9.17 -28.82
N VAL A 43 -7.84 -9.38 -29.25
CA VAL A 43 -9.00 -8.83 -28.54
C VAL A 43 -8.94 -9.49 -27.16
N ILE A 44 -8.44 -8.75 -26.18
CA ILE A 44 -8.70 -9.09 -24.79
C ILE A 44 -10.21 -8.96 -24.68
N LYS A 45 -10.92 -10.09 -24.76
CA LYS A 45 -12.30 -10.14 -24.35
C LYS A 45 -12.31 -9.64 -22.91
N GLY A 46 -12.67 -8.38 -22.72
CA GLY A 46 -13.09 -7.86 -21.43
C GLY A 46 -14.44 -8.50 -21.10
N GLY A 47 -14.45 -9.82 -21.08
CA GLY A 47 -15.59 -10.59 -20.66
C GLY A 47 -15.59 -10.61 -19.15
N LEU A 48 -16.67 -10.18 -18.56
CA LEU A 48 -17.06 -10.40 -17.18
C LEU A 48 -17.26 -11.90 -16.83
N ASP A 49 -16.75 -12.82 -17.68
CA ASP A 49 -16.95 -14.27 -17.56
C ASP A 49 -15.69 -15.07 -17.17
N GLU A 50 -14.53 -14.44 -16.98
CA GLU A 50 -13.62 -15.03 -16.03
C GLU A 50 -14.20 -14.71 -14.65
N GLU A 51 -14.78 -15.73 -14.01
CA GLU A 51 -14.83 -15.77 -12.55
C GLU A 51 -13.49 -15.21 -12.12
N ILE A 52 -13.49 -13.93 -11.69
CA ILE A 52 -12.42 -13.43 -10.86
C ILE A 52 -12.38 -14.48 -9.77
N LYS A 53 -11.43 -15.43 -9.88
CA LYS A 53 -11.03 -16.20 -8.73
C LYS A 53 -10.66 -15.10 -7.76
N ILE A 54 -11.63 -14.78 -6.90
CA ILE A 54 -11.39 -14.03 -5.69
C ILE A 54 -10.29 -14.86 -5.07
N SER A 55 -9.05 -14.44 -5.35
CA SER A 55 -7.89 -15.02 -4.72
C SER A 55 -8.30 -15.05 -3.27
N ASP A 56 -8.00 -16.12 -2.58
CA ASP A 56 -8.25 -16.31 -1.14
C ASP A 56 -7.47 -15.21 -0.39
N GLU A 57 -7.85 -13.96 -0.66
CA GLU A 57 -7.23 -12.78 -0.09
C GLU A 57 -7.74 -12.71 1.32
N MET A 58 -6.84 -13.09 2.22
CA MET A 58 -7.10 -12.96 3.63
C MET A 58 -7.41 -11.50 3.94
N GLU A 59 -8.63 -11.22 4.38
CA GLU A 59 -9.02 -9.90 4.84
C GLU A 59 -8.64 -9.69 6.30
N VAL A 60 -8.14 -8.51 6.59
CA VAL A 60 -7.72 -8.09 7.93
C VAL A 60 -8.73 -7.08 8.47
N PRO A 61 -9.33 -7.33 9.64
CA PRO A 61 -10.23 -6.37 10.26
C PRO A 61 -9.46 -5.13 10.73
N VAL A 62 -9.96 -3.94 10.44
CA VAL A 62 -9.43 -2.67 10.95
C VAL A 62 -10.20 -2.29 12.21
N LEU A 63 -9.48 -2.27 13.34
CA LEU A 63 -10.02 -2.08 14.68
C LEU A 63 -9.82 -0.62 15.13
N GLY A 64 -10.61 0.31 14.60
CA GLY A 64 -10.59 1.70 15.04
C GLY A 64 -9.29 2.46 14.78
N LYS A 65 -9.02 3.48 15.63
CA LYS A 65 -7.91 4.42 15.49
C LYS A 65 -6.90 4.25 16.63
N ILE A 66 -5.62 4.48 16.32
CA ILE A 66 -4.55 4.50 17.32
C ILE A 66 -3.83 5.85 17.30
N ALA A 67 -3.73 6.50 18.45
CA ALA A 67 -2.97 7.73 18.67
C ALA A 67 -2.02 7.53 19.86
N ALA A 68 -1.24 8.55 20.19
CA ALA A 68 -0.48 8.54 21.46
C ALA A 68 -1.48 8.66 22.63
N GLY A 69 -1.57 7.59 23.47
CA GLY A 69 -2.49 7.55 24.61
C GLY A 69 -3.95 7.20 24.27
N THR A 70 -4.17 6.45 23.20
CA THR A 70 -5.53 5.96 22.86
C THR A 70 -6.01 4.95 23.91
N PRO A 71 -7.20 5.12 24.51
CA PRO A 71 -7.79 4.10 25.37
C PRO A 71 -8.00 2.79 24.59
N VAL A 72 -7.72 1.65 25.24
CA VAL A 72 -7.79 0.33 24.61
C VAL A 72 -9.21 0.00 24.10
N GLU A 73 -10.24 0.51 24.76
CA GLU A 73 -11.64 0.34 24.38
C GLU A 73 -11.96 0.94 22.99
N ALA A 74 -11.21 1.98 22.59
CA ALA A 74 -11.40 2.63 21.29
C ALA A 74 -10.88 1.77 20.12
N ILE A 75 -10.19 0.67 20.40
CA ILE A 75 -9.56 -0.23 19.41
C ILE A 75 -10.33 -1.56 19.26
N GLN A 76 -11.44 -1.74 19.96
CA GLN A 76 -12.16 -3.03 20.01
C GLN A 76 -13.22 -3.20 18.91
N ASN A 77 -13.60 -2.15 18.23
CA ASN A 77 -14.67 -2.19 17.24
C ASN A 77 -14.12 -2.28 15.82
N GLU A 78 -14.52 -3.31 15.08
CA GLU A 78 -14.22 -3.41 13.64
C GLU A 78 -14.95 -2.28 12.89
N VAL A 79 -14.19 -1.48 12.14
CA VAL A 79 -14.72 -0.35 11.34
C VAL A 79 -14.68 -0.62 9.84
N SER A 80 -13.81 -1.50 9.38
CA SER A 80 -13.67 -1.90 7.97
C SER A 80 -12.80 -3.15 7.85
N ARG A 81 -12.67 -3.68 6.65
CA ARG A 81 -11.72 -4.75 6.29
C ARG A 81 -10.84 -4.30 5.15
N ILE A 82 -9.61 -4.76 5.13
CA ILE A 82 -8.63 -4.51 4.08
C ILE A 82 -7.94 -5.82 3.69
N PRO A 83 -7.55 -6.01 2.41
CA PRO A 83 -6.84 -7.21 2.02
C PRO A 83 -5.44 -7.25 2.64
N LEU A 84 -5.01 -8.43 3.08
CA LEU A 84 -3.63 -8.66 3.50
C LEU A 84 -2.73 -8.68 2.25
N PRO A 85 -1.63 -7.89 2.20
CA PRO A 85 -0.70 -7.94 1.08
C PRO A 85 -0.18 -9.35 0.81
N SER A 86 -0.12 -9.75 -0.46
CA SER A 86 0.24 -11.11 -0.89
C SER A 86 1.68 -11.52 -0.52
N ASN A 87 2.54 -10.56 -0.26
CA ASN A 87 3.93 -10.77 0.17
C ASN A 87 4.07 -11.05 1.68
N ILE A 88 2.97 -11.00 2.43
CA ILE A 88 2.96 -11.35 3.86
C ILE A 88 2.52 -12.79 4.02
N GLU A 89 3.30 -13.56 4.79
CA GLU A 89 2.91 -14.92 5.14
C GLU A 89 1.59 -14.92 5.91
N LYS A 90 0.60 -15.66 5.43
CA LYS A 90 -0.76 -15.75 6.00
C LYS A 90 -0.82 -16.51 7.33
N ASN A 91 0.31 -16.72 8.02
CA ASN A 91 0.40 -17.42 9.29
C ASN A 91 0.20 -16.46 10.48
N GLY A 92 -0.81 -16.68 11.28
CA GLY A 92 -1.13 -15.92 12.49
C GLY A 92 -2.35 -15.03 12.35
N GLU A 93 -2.61 -14.27 13.40
CA GLU A 93 -3.72 -13.32 13.46
C GLU A 93 -3.20 -11.91 13.10
N PHE A 94 -3.98 -11.20 12.30
CA PHE A 94 -3.67 -9.85 11.86
C PHE A 94 -4.83 -8.91 12.19
N PHE A 95 -4.50 -7.66 12.47
CA PHE A 95 -5.48 -6.59 12.61
C PHE A 95 -4.92 -5.28 12.05
N GLY A 96 -5.80 -4.43 11.60
CA GLY A 96 -5.47 -3.09 11.12
C GLY A 96 -5.82 -2.02 12.15
N LEU A 97 -5.06 -0.93 12.17
CA LEU A 97 -5.35 0.26 12.96
C LEU A 97 -5.14 1.50 12.10
N LYS A 98 -6.08 2.45 12.14
CA LYS A 98 -5.91 3.74 11.51
C LYS A 98 -5.08 4.66 12.40
N VAL A 99 -3.96 5.14 11.88
CA VAL A 99 -3.03 6.01 12.62
C VAL A 99 -3.63 7.41 12.77
N GLN A 100 -3.48 7.97 13.95
CA GLN A 100 -3.83 9.36 14.24
C GLN A 100 -2.63 10.08 14.87
N GLY A 101 -2.27 11.22 14.29
CA GLY A 101 -1.13 12.04 14.69
C GLY A 101 0.17 11.69 13.95
N ASP A 102 1.23 12.42 14.29
CA ASP A 102 2.50 12.47 13.57
C ASP A 102 3.67 11.83 14.31
N SER A 103 3.40 11.11 15.40
CA SER A 103 4.47 10.58 16.27
C SER A 103 5.40 9.55 15.61
N MET A 104 5.05 9.06 14.42
CA MET A 104 5.80 8.06 13.66
C MET A 104 6.15 8.52 12.24
N ILE A 105 6.10 9.82 11.96
CA ILE A 105 6.29 10.41 10.62
C ILE A 105 7.69 10.15 10.05
N GLU A 106 8.73 10.14 10.87
CA GLU A 106 10.11 9.84 10.43
C GLU A 106 10.30 8.34 10.09
N ALA A 107 9.32 7.49 10.43
CA ALA A 107 9.25 6.09 9.99
C ALA A 107 8.38 5.93 8.72
N GLY A 108 7.92 7.04 8.12
CA GLY A 108 7.04 7.03 6.95
C GLY A 108 5.60 6.68 7.26
N ILE A 109 5.17 6.77 8.53
CA ILE A 109 3.80 6.51 8.98
C ILE A 109 3.15 7.86 9.30
N ASN A 110 2.19 8.26 8.49
CA ASN A 110 1.52 9.55 8.58
C ASN A 110 0.14 9.44 9.24
N ASP A 111 -0.40 10.59 9.60
CA ASP A 111 -1.80 10.69 10.04
C ASP A 111 -2.75 10.18 8.95
N GLY A 112 -3.73 9.38 9.33
CA GLY A 112 -4.69 8.79 8.41
C GLY A 112 -4.27 7.49 7.72
N ASP A 113 -2.99 7.10 7.77
CA ASP A 113 -2.54 5.81 7.27
C ASP A 113 -3.16 4.65 8.05
N THR A 114 -3.23 3.48 7.41
CA THR A 114 -3.67 2.25 8.07
C THR A 114 -2.49 1.30 8.20
N VAL A 115 -2.15 0.92 9.43
CA VAL A 115 -1.10 -0.05 9.73
C VAL A 115 -1.69 -1.45 9.85
N ILE A 116 -1.04 -2.45 9.27
CA ILE A 116 -1.34 -3.87 9.49
C ILE A 116 -0.35 -4.41 10.51
N VAL A 117 -0.90 -5.02 11.53
CA VAL A 117 -0.19 -5.54 12.70
C VAL A 117 -0.41 -7.04 12.79
N LYS A 118 0.67 -7.81 12.92
CA LYS A 118 0.61 -9.22 13.27
C LYS A 118 0.58 -9.34 14.79
N LYS A 119 -0.42 -10.02 15.33
CA LYS A 119 -0.56 -10.27 16.77
C LYS A 119 0.65 -11.01 17.31
N ALA A 120 1.23 -10.50 18.36
CA ALA A 120 2.40 -11.05 19.02
C ALA A 120 2.52 -10.49 20.44
N ASP A 121 2.95 -11.30 21.38
CA ASP A 121 3.16 -10.90 22.79
C ASP A 121 4.59 -10.37 23.04
N THR A 122 5.49 -10.58 22.07
CA THR A 122 6.89 -10.16 22.15
C THR A 122 7.35 -9.58 20.83
N ALA A 123 8.37 -8.73 20.88
CA ALA A 123 9.00 -8.17 19.69
C ALA A 123 10.50 -7.95 19.92
N GLU A 124 11.26 -8.03 18.84
CA GLU A 124 12.69 -7.69 18.82
C GLU A 124 12.90 -6.18 18.98
N ASN A 125 14.09 -5.81 19.48
CA ASN A 125 14.48 -4.41 19.57
C ASN A 125 14.49 -3.74 18.20
N GLY A 126 13.97 -2.52 18.15
CA GLY A 126 13.92 -1.71 16.93
C GLY A 126 12.68 -1.94 16.07
N LYS A 127 11.85 -2.96 16.35
CA LYS A 127 10.57 -3.16 15.67
C LYS A 127 9.55 -2.10 16.08
N ILE A 128 8.66 -1.77 15.17
CA ILE A 128 7.49 -0.92 15.47
C ILE A 128 6.38 -1.85 15.94
N VAL A 129 5.80 -1.54 17.08
CA VAL A 129 4.82 -2.37 17.77
C VAL A 129 3.61 -1.55 18.22
N VAL A 130 2.50 -2.23 18.37
CA VAL A 130 1.39 -1.75 19.19
C VAL A 130 1.66 -2.23 20.60
N ALA A 131 1.90 -1.29 21.50
CA ALA A 131 2.17 -1.54 22.91
C ALA A 131 1.01 -1.04 23.76
N LEU A 132 0.57 -1.85 24.71
CA LEU A 132 -0.41 -1.51 25.73
C LEU A 132 0.33 -1.18 27.02
N ILE A 133 0.05 0.00 27.58
CA ILE A 133 0.66 0.50 28.81
C ILE A 133 -0.38 0.45 29.91
N ASP A 134 -0.01 -0.14 31.05
CA ASP A 134 -0.84 -0.26 32.27
C ASP A 134 -2.24 -0.81 31.99
N ASP A 135 -2.41 -1.60 30.93
CA ASP A 135 -3.67 -2.17 30.46
C ASP A 135 -4.73 -1.14 30.00
N HIS A 136 -4.35 0.13 29.83
CA HIS A 136 -5.29 1.22 29.50
C HIS A 136 -4.96 1.98 28.22
N GLU A 137 -3.68 2.24 27.96
CA GLU A 137 -3.25 3.06 26.82
C GLU A 137 -2.56 2.23 25.75
N ALA A 138 -3.07 2.26 24.52
CA ALA A 138 -2.41 1.69 23.37
C ALA A 138 -1.60 2.73 22.60
N MET A 139 -0.39 2.37 22.18
CA MET A 139 0.52 3.23 21.42
C MET A 139 1.19 2.48 20.29
N LEU A 140 1.38 3.15 19.14
CA LEU A 140 2.25 2.70 18.08
C LEU A 140 3.62 3.34 18.25
N LYS A 141 4.66 2.55 18.58
CA LYS A 141 6.01 3.04 18.89
C LYS A 141 7.07 2.03 18.47
N ARG A 142 8.32 2.49 18.38
CA ARG A 142 9.48 1.61 18.25
C ARG A 142 9.89 1.12 19.64
N ILE A 143 9.94 -0.20 19.82
CA ILE A 143 10.32 -0.81 21.09
C ILE A 143 11.83 -0.99 21.19
N ARG A 144 12.40 -0.66 22.35
CA ARG A 144 13.75 -1.04 22.76
C ARG A 144 13.75 -1.53 24.20
N ARG A 145 14.29 -2.70 24.39
CA ARG A 145 14.48 -3.29 25.72
C ARG A 145 15.96 -3.25 26.11
N LYS A 146 16.26 -2.73 27.29
CA LYS A 146 17.61 -2.69 27.86
C LYS A 146 17.56 -3.08 29.32
N GLY A 147 18.01 -4.29 29.63
CA GLY A 147 17.96 -4.82 31.02
C GLY A 147 16.50 -4.90 31.51
N LYS A 148 16.24 -4.17 32.62
CA LYS A 148 14.91 -4.11 33.25
C LYS A 148 14.07 -2.90 32.81
N THR A 149 14.33 -2.34 31.65
CA THR A 149 13.57 -1.19 31.14
C THR A 149 13.09 -1.42 29.70
N VAL A 150 11.92 -0.88 29.38
CA VAL A 150 11.35 -0.85 28.03
C VAL A 150 11.20 0.61 27.64
N ALA A 151 11.90 1.01 26.58
CA ALA A 151 11.76 2.32 25.96
C ALA A 151 10.79 2.19 24.77
N LEU A 152 9.82 3.09 24.71
CA LEU A 152 8.92 3.28 23.59
C LEU A 152 9.27 4.60 22.90
N GLU A 153 9.94 4.46 21.76
CA GLU A 153 10.48 5.58 20.99
C GLU A 153 9.49 6.01 19.92
N SER A 154 9.22 7.30 19.84
CA SER A 154 8.57 7.90 18.67
C SER A 154 9.55 7.99 17.52
N ALA A 155 9.07 7.90 16.28
CA ALA A 155 9.83 8.25 15.08
C ALA A 155 9.46 9.68 14.66
N ASN A 156 9.64 10.61 15.56
CA ASN A 156 9.48 12.05 15.38
C ASN A 156 10.23 12.74 16.52
N ARG A 157 11.16 13.64 16.18
CA ARG A 157 12.05 14.35 17.13
C ARG A 157 11.31 15.26 18.11
N ASN A 158 10.08 15.63 17.78
CA ASN A 158 9.25 16.46 18.65
C ASN A 158 8.65 15.69 19.83
N TYR A 159 8.82 14.37 19.86
CA TYR A 159 8.27 13.50 20.90
C TYR A 159 9.37 12.85 21.72
N GLU A 160 9.24 12.93 23.01
CA GLU A 160 10.18 12.28 23.94
C GLU A 160 10.00 10.77 23.98
N THR A 161 11.09 10.05 24.19
CA THR A 161 11.06 8.62 24.45
C THR A 161 10.50 8.35 25.84
N LYS A 162 9.45 7.53 25.91
CA LYS A 162 8.86 7.10 27.17
C LYS A 162 9.54 5.81 27.65
N ILE A 163 9.98 5.79 28.91
CA ILE A 163 10.65 4.64 29.54
C ILE A 163 9.76 4.06 30.64
N PHE A 164 9.56 2.74 30.58
CA PHE A 164 8.70 2.02 31.50
C PHE A 164 9.43 0.81 32.12
N GLY A 165 8.90 0.33 33.26
CA GLY A 165 9.21 -1.02 33.73
C GLY A 165 8.63 -2.10 32.81
N PRO A 166 9.24 -3.30 32.73
CA PRO A 166 8.83 -4.34 31.81
C PRO A 166 7.39 -4.84 32.06
N ASP A 167 6.95 -4.80 33.31
CA ASP A 167 5.62 -5.27 33.72
C ASP A 167 4.48 -4.32 33.29
N ARG A 168 4.83 -3.07 32.93
CA ARG A 168 3.88 -2.04 32.53
C ARG A 168 3.59 -2.03 31.03
N VAL A 169 4.38 -2.73 30.24
CA VAL A 169 4.29 -2.70 28.76
C VAL A 169 3.99 -4.09 28.22
N LYS A 170 2.84 -4.26 27.62
CA LYS A 170 2.44 -5.49 26.92
C LYS A 170 2.44 -5.22 25.42
N VAL A 171 3.19 -6.01 24.65
CA VAL A 171 3.12 -5.96 23.19
C VAL A 171 1.83 -6.64 22.75
N GLN A 172 1.07 -5.98 21.86
CA GLN A 172 -0.14 -6.52 21.28
C GLN A 172 0.11 -7.04 19.87
N GLY A 173 1.16 -6.56 19.22
CA GLY A 173 1.57 -7.02 17.91
C GLY A 173 2.66 -6.17 17.28
N ILE A 174 3.17 -6.66 16.16
CA ILE A 174 4.28 -6.09 15.39
C ILE A 174 3.75 -5.55 14.07
N LEU A 175 4.17 -4.35 13.69
CA LEU A 175 3.87 -3.77 12.37
C LEU A 175 4.48 -4.63 11.27
N VAL A 176 3.67 -5.04 10.31
CA VAL A 176 4.09 -5.85 9.16
C VAL A 176 3.85 -5.15 7.82
N SER A 177 2.88 -4.24 7.73
CA SER A 177 2.60 -3.48 6.50
C SER A 177 1.94 -2.15 6.79
N LEU A 178 1.98 -1.27 5.80
CA LEU A 178 1.40 0.06 5.82
C LEU A 178 0.54 0.25 4.56
N TYR A 179 -0.71 0.65 4.75
CA TYR A 179 -1.59 1.16 3.72
C TYR A 179 -1.59 2.68 3.76
N LEU A 180 -1.09 3.30 2.70
CA LEU A 180 -1.03 4.75 2.58
C LEU A 180 -2.41 5.31 2.23
N SER A 181 -2.83 6.34 2.93
CA SER A 181 -4.01 7.12 2.55
C SER A 181 -3.61 8.15 1.50
N LEU A 182 -4.11 8.00 0.27
CA LEU A 182 -3.87 8.97 -0.82
C LEU A 182 -4.72 10.26 -0.72
N ILE A 183 -5.40 10.47 0.41
CA ILE A 183 -6.31 11.62 0.60
C ILE A 183 -5.55 12.86 1.10
N HIS A 184 -4.24 12.93 0.93
CA HIS A 184 -3.42 14.09 1.31
C HIS A 184 -2.96 14.88 0.07
N ILE A 185 -3.90 15.16 -0.83
CA ILE A 185 -3.70 16.15 -1.92
C ILE A 185 -4.48 17.40 -1.57
#